data_4efe9a3ca4223a6c8cfc064436367092
#
_entry.id   4efe9a3ca4223a6c8cfc064436367092
#
_cell.length_a   1.000
_cell.length_b   1.000
_cell.length_c   1.000
_cell.angle_alpha   90.00
_cell.angle_beta   90.00
_cell.angle_gamma   90.00
#
_symmetry.space_group_name_H-M   'P 1'
#
loop_
_entity.id
_entity.type
_entity.pdbx_description
1 polymer ?
#
loop_
_entity_poly.entity_id
_entity_poly.type
_entity_poly.pdbx_seq_one_letter_code
_entity_poly.pdbx_strand_id
1 'polypeptide(L)'
;MPFLYFARHGQTIWNAENKICGSTDIDLTELGHKQAIELGKKIKNDNLKIDEILCSPLRRAADTAKHIHEQTGIPLTVEPSLTEQCFGKYESTPRDNPDFFAARERFIDSYDGGETMLHLAQRIYNLLDRLKATDKTFLLVAHGGIARVVHSYFYDMTNEEYANFKLGNCEILKYEF
;
A
#
# COMPACT_ATOMS: atom_id res chain seq x y z
N MET A 1 -6.92 22.86 -1.54
CA MET A 1 -6.96 21.67 -2.42
C MET A 1 -6.88 20.43 -1.53
N PRO A 2 -7.58 19.35 -1.83
CA PRO A 2 -7.50 18.11 -1.06
C PRO A 2 -6.14 17.44 -1.26
N PHE A 3 -5.70 16.73 -0.21
CA PHE A 3 -4.48 15.94 -0.25
C PHE A 3 -4.79 14.45 -0.22
N LEU A 4 -3.86 13.65 -0.73
CA LEU A 4 -3.82 12.23 -0.52
C LEU A 4 -2.59 11.88 0.32
N TYR A 5 -2.82 11.23 1.45
CA TYR A 5 -1.76 10.56 2.19
C TYR A 5 -1.77 9.08 1.86
N PHE A 6 -0.61 8.49 1.79
CA PHE A 6 -0.45 7.05 1.60
C PHE A 6 0.50 6.49 2.65
N ALA A 7 0.08 5.46 3.37
CA ALA A 7 0.92 4.75 4.33
C ALA A 7 0.98 3.26 3.97
N ARG A 8 2.18 2.68 4.05
CA ARG A 8 2.35 1.24 3.97
C ARG A 8 2.06 0.61 5.33
N HIS A 9 1.47 -0.59 5.32
CA HIS A 9 1.24 -1.39 6.52
C HIS A 9 2.51 -1.63 7.35
N GLY A 10 2.36 -1.94 8.65
CA GLY A 10 3.45 -2.34 9.54
C GLY A 10 4.16 -3.62 9.12
N GLN A 11 5.26 -3.95 9.77
CA GLN A 11 6.04 -5.14 9.48
C GLN A 11 5.19 -6.41 9.63
N THR A 12 5.26 -7.31 8.64
CA THR A 12 4.64 -8.65 8.68
C THR A 12 5.68 -9.73 8.94
N ILE A 13 5.20 -10.94 9.26
CA ILE A 13 6.03 -12.13 9.41
C ILE A 13 6.86 -12.37 8.14
N TRP A 14 6.25 -12.26 6.96
CA TRP A 14 6.96 -12.43 5.69
C TRP A 14 7.91 -11.29 5.35
N ASN A 15 7.67 -10.08 5.86
CA ASN A 15 8.69 -9.02 5.76
C ASN A 15 9.94 -9.38 6.57
N ALA A 16 9.78 -9.88 7.79
CA ALA A 16 10.89 -10.33 8.63
C ALA A 16 11.65 -11.53 8.04
N GLU A 17 10.94 -12.43 7.35
CA GLU A 17 11.51 -13.60 6.68
C GLU A 17 12.04 -13.29 5.26
N ASN A 18 12.00 -12.04 4.80
CA ASN A 18 12.39 -11.61 3.45
C ASN A 18 11.68 -12.38 2.32
N LYS A 19 10.38 -12.65 2.49
CA LYS A 19 9.53 -13.31 1.49
C LYS A 19 8.68 -12.33 0.69
N ILE A 20 8.35 -12.70 -0.55
CA ILE A 20 7.41 -11.97 -1.39
C ILE A 20 6.00 -12.15 -0.82
N CYS A 21 5.33 -11.04 -0.55
CA CYS A 21 3.96 -11.02 -0.02
C CYS A 21 3.09 -10.17 -0.95
N GLY A 22 2.19 -10.82 -1.64
CA GLY A 22 1.17 -10.19 -2.49
C GLY A 22 -0.21 -10.26 -1.83
N SER A 23 -1.18 -10.89 -2.50
CA SER A 23 -2.54 -11.01 -2.02
C SER A 23 -2.74 -12.00 -0.87
N THR A 24 -1.74 -12.82 -0.55
CA THR A 24 -1.79 -13.73 0.62
C THR A 24 -1.94 -12.92 1.91
N ASP A 25 -2.88 -13.35 2.77
CA ASP A 25 -3.20 -12.65 4.01
C ASP A 25 -2.28 -13.08 5.15
N ILE A 26 -1.34 -12.22 5.51
CA ILE A 26 -0.31 -12.45 6.52
C ILE A 26 -0.42 -11.40 7.61
N ASP A 27 -0.26 -11.83 8.87
CA ASP A 27 -0.38 -10.98 10.05
C ASP A 27 0.82 -10.03 10.24
N LEU A 28 0.59 -8.97 10.99
CA LEU A 28 1.64 -8.12 11.53
C LEU A 28 2.48 -8.88 12.56
N THR A 29 3.74 -8.51 12.68
CA THR A 29 4.57 -8.86 13.85
C THR A 29 4.24 -7.94 15.02
N GLU A 30 4.72 -8.26 16.24
CA GLU A 30 4.63 -7.34 17.37
C GLU A 30 5.27 -5.97 17.05
N LEU A 31 6.37 -5.95 16.30
CA LEU A 31 6.98 -4.72 15.83
C LEU A 31 6.04 -3.98 14.86
N GLY A 32 5.37 -4.71 13.95
CA GLY A 32 4.42 -4.11 13.02
C GLY A 32 3.26 -3.43 13.73
N HIS A 33 2.71 -4.03 14.78
CA HIS A 33 1.68 -3.40 15.63
C HIS A 33 2.19 -2.13 16.31
N LYS A 34 3.42 -2.16 16.86
CA LYS A 34 4.05 -0.97 17.48
C LYS A 34 4.27 0.15 16.46
N GLN A 35 4.77 -0.19 15.26
CA GLN A 35 4.93 0.77 14.16
C GLN A 35 3.61 1.46 13.79
N ALA A 36 2.51 0.69 13.71
CA ALA A 36 1.20 1.22 13.38
C ALA A 36 0.66 2.18 14.46
N ILE A 37 0.85 1.86 15.73
CA ILE A 37 0.47 2.72 16.85
C ILE A 37 1.28 4.03 16.82
N GLU A 38 2.60 3.96 16.60
CA GLU A 38 3.45 5.15 16.51
C GLU A 38 3.10 6.03 15.31
N LEU A 39 2.74 5.43 14.16
CA LEU A 39 2.24 6.19 13.01
C LEU A 39 0.95 6.94 13.36
N GLY A 40 0.00 6.28 14.05
CA GLY A 40 -1.23 6.93 14.51
C GLY A 40 -0.96 8.11 15.44
N LYS A 41 -0.05 7.95 16.42
CA LYS A 41 0.39 9.04 17.30
C LYS A 41 1.03 10.18 16.53
N LYS A 42 1.90 9.87 15.55
CA LYS A 42 2.54 10.87 14.70
C LYS A 42 1.50 11.69 13.93
N ILE A 43 0.54 11.03 13.25
CA ILE A 43 -0.53 11.69 12.51
C ILE A 43 -1.32 12.64 13.41
N LYS A 44 -1.62 12.22 14.65
CA LYS A 44 -2.31 13.03 15.65
C LYS A 44 -1.48 14.23 16.09
N ASN A 45 -0.20 14.02 16.44
CA ASN A 45 0.69 15.06 16.94
C ASN A 45 1.01 16.11 15.87
N ASP A 46 1.20 15.67 14.62
CA ASP A 46 1.44 16.54 13.46
C ASP A 46 0.13 17.25 13.01
N ASN A 47 -1.00 16.93 13.64
CA ASN A 47 -2.31 17.49 13.36
C ASN A 47 -2.68 17.41 11.87
N LEU A 48 -2.36 16.28 11.21
CA LEU A 48 -2.67 16.09 9.82
C LEU A 48 -4.19 16.10 9.62
N LYS A 49 -4.66 16.95 8.69
CA LYS A 49 -6.07 17.07 8.38
C LYS A 49 -6.43 15.97 7.39
N ILE A 50 -6.99 14.89 7.91
CA ILE A 50 -7.45 13.71 7.16
C ILE A 50 -8.92 13.51 7.50
N ASP A 51 -9.76 13.45 6.47
CA ASP A 51 -11.21 13.29 6.64
C ASP A 51 -11.61 11.81 6.78
N GLU A 52 -10.88 10.91 6.11
CA GLU A 52 -11.20 9.49 6.10
C GLU A 52 -9.96 8.62 5.82
N ILE A 53 -9.88 7.48 6.50
CA ILE A 53 -8.91 6.42 6.25
C ILE A 53 -9.56 5.37 5.36
N LEU A 54 -8.95 5.05 4.21
CA LEU A 54 -9.31 3.92 3.38
C LEU A 54 -8.23 2.85 3.50
N CYS A 55 -8.60 1.61 3.82
CA CYS A 55 -7.61 0.55 3.98
C CYS A 55 -7.90 -0.68 3.11
N SER A 56 -6.82 -1.37 2.73
CA SER A 56 -6.90 -2.70 2.13
C SER A 56 -7.62 -3.68 3.08
N PRO A 57 -8.40 -4.64 2.54
CA PRO A 57 -9.04 -5.68 3.35
C PRO A 57 -8.05 -6.69 3.95
N LEU A 58 -6.79 -6.76 3.48
CA LEU A 58 -5.79 -7.68 4.02
C LEU A 58 -5.41 -7.26 5.45
N ARG A 59 -5.40 -8.24 6.38
CA ARG A 59 -5.27 -8.01 7.82
C ARG A 59 -4.12 -7.08 8.20
N ARG A 60 -2.95 -7.24 7.61
CA ARG A 60 -1.79 -6.37 7.89
C ARG A 60 -2.06 -4.88 7.67
N ALA A 61 -2.83 -4.53 6.63
CA ALA A 61 -3.20 -3.15 6.35
C ALA A 61 -4.43 -2.72 7.18
N ALA A 62 -5.41 -3.59 7.34
CA ALA A 62 -6.60 -3.34 8.16
C ALA A 62 -6.23 -3.11 9.63
N ASP A 63 -5.34 -3.93 10.20
CA ASP A 63 -4.87 -3.77 11.59
C ASP A 63 -4.02 -2.49 11.74
N THR A 64 -3.16 -2.18 10.75
CA THR A 64 -2.43 -0.91 10.75
C THR A 64 -3.39 0.28 10.75
N ALA A 65 -4.40 0.28 9.88
CA ALA A 65 -5.40 1.34 9.81
C ALA A 65 -6.26 1.42 11.07
N LYS A 66 -6.59 0.29 11.69
CA LYS A 66 -7.31 0.24 12.97
C LYS A 66 -6.51 0.91 14.08
N HIS A 67 -5.21 0.64 14.21
CA HIS A 67 -4.37 1.33 15.18
C HIS A 67 -4.31 2.84 14.94
N ILE A 68 -4.25 3.28 13.68
CA ILE A 68 -4.30 4.71 13.35
C ILE A 68 -5.66 5.31 13.75
N HIS A 69 -6.76 4.64 13.43
CA HIS A 69 -8.12 5.07 13.83
C HIS A 69 -8.23 5.21 15.33
N GLU A 70 -7.77 4.22 16.10
CA GLU A 70 -7.81 4.23 17.57
C GLU A 70 -7.05 5.42 18.19
N GLN A 71 -5.94 5.83 17.57
CA GLN A 71 -5.15 6.98 18.04
C GLN A 71 -5.74 8.34 17.64
N THR A 72 -6.40 8.41 16.48
CA THR A 72 -6.78 9.69 15.85
C THR A 72 -8.27 9.97 15.90
N GLY A 73 -9.11 8.94 15.96
CA GLY A 73 -10.57 9.04 15.82
C GLY A 73 -11.05 9.28 14.36
N ILE A 74 -10.14 9.29 13.38
CA ILE A 74 -10.51 9.49 11.97
C ILE A 74 -11.36 8.30 11.48
N PRO A 75 -12.48 8.51 10.79
CA PRO A 75 -13.31 7.43 10.23
C PRO A 75 -12.51 6.46 9.36
N LEU A 76 -12.79 5.16 9.48
CA LEU A 76 -12.09 4.09 8.78
C LEU A 76 -13.07 3.29 7.92
N THR A 77 -12.73 3.13 6.63
CA THR A 77 -13.49 2.34 5.65
C THR A 77 -12.57 1.35 4.93
N VAL A 78 -13.05 0.13 4.71
CA VAL A 78 -12.34 -0.86 3.89
C VAL A 78 -12.60 -0.59 2.41
N GLU A 79 -11.52 -0.46 1.62
CA GLU A 79 -11.56 -0.24 0.17
C GLU A 79 -10.92 -1.46 -0.54
N PRO A 80 -11.74 -2.34 -1.16
CA PRO A 80 -11.25 -3.55 -1.81
C PRO A 80 -10.23 -3.31 -2.93
N SER A 81 -10.29 -2.16 -3.59
CA SER A 81 -9.33 -1.77 -4.63
C SER A 81 -7.90 -1.61 -4.10
N LEU A 82 -7.70 -1.51 -2.78
CA LEU A 82 -6.39 -1.39 -2.14
C LEU A 82 -5.73 -2.74 -1.82
N THR A 83 -6.35 -3.87 -2.16
CA THR A 83 -5.72 -5.20 -2.02
C THR A 83 -4.40 -5.25 -2.77
N GLU A 84 -3.34 -5.82 -2.18
CA GLU A 84 -2.03 -5.93 -2.83
C GLU A 84 -2.11 -6.76 -4.13
N GLN A 85 -1.21 -6.48 -5.07
CA GLN A 85 -1.06 -7.26 -6.29
C GLN A 85 -0.85 -8.74 -5.95
N CYS A 86 -1.59 -9.61 -6.62
CA CYS A 86 -1.35 -11.05 -6.54
C CYS A 86 -0.13 -11.41 -7.39
N PHE A 87 0.93 -11.91 -6.75
CA PHE A 87 2.16 -12.32 -7.43
C PHE A 87 2.18 -13.81 -7.82
N GLY A 88 1.01 -14.48 -7.81
CA GLY A 88 0.83 -15.85 -8.28
C GLY A 88 1.87 -16.81 -7.66
N LYS A 89 2.59 -17.54 -8.51
CA LYS A 89 3.58 -18.53 -8.09
C LYS A 89 4.76 -17.98 -7.30
N TYR A 90 4.97 -16.68 -7.29
CA TYR A 90 6.10 -16.08 -6.56
C TYR A 90 5.77 -15.73 -5.11
N GLU A 91 4.50 -15.79 -4.69
CA GLU A 91 4.16 -15.53 -3.29
C GLU A 91 4.83 -16.56 -2.36
N SER A 92 5.30 -16.12 -1.21
CA SER A 92 6.12 -16.87 -0.23
C SER A 92 7.54 -17.23 -0.65
N THR A 93 7.94 -16.94 -1.89
CA THR A 93 9.34 -17.15 -2.31
C THR A 93 10.26 -16.03 -1.82
N PRO A 94 11.60 -16.24 -1.77
CA PRO A 94 12.53 -15.19 -1.38
C PRO A 94 12.42 -13.93 -2.27
N ARG A 95 12.59 -12.74 -1.67
CA ARG A 95 12.50 -11.47 -2.41
C ARG A 95 13.62 -11.22 -3.40
N ASP A 96 14.75 -11.86 -3.23
CA ASP A 96 15.92 -11.81 -4.12
C ASP A 96 15.85 -12.81 -5.28
N ASN A 97 14.68 -13.38 -5.52
CA ASN A 97 14.44 -14.29 -6.65
C ASN A 97 14.60 -13.55 -7.99
N PRO A 98 15.62 -13.90 -8.82
CA PRO A 98 15.88 -13.22 -10.07
C PRO A 98 14.75 -13.40 -11.11
N ASP A 99 14.05 -14.55 -11.10
CA ASP A 99 12.92 -14.81 -11.98
C ASP A 99 11.74 -13.88 -11.67
N PHE A 100 11.54 -13.55 -10.40
CA PHE A 100 10.53 -12.57 -9.99
C PHE A 100 10.88 -11.17 -10.48
N PHE A 101 12.14 -10.74 -10.39
CA PHE A 101 12.56 -9.45 -10.93
C PHE A 101 12.32 -9.37 -12.44
N ALA A 102 12.72 -10.41 -13.19
CA ALA A 102 12.47 -10.48 -14.63
C ALA A 102 10.97 -10.50 -14.97
N ALA A 103 10.15 -11.19 -14.20
CA ALA A 103 8.70 -11.23 -14.39
C ALA A 103 8.05 -9.85 -14.17
N ARG A 104 8.54 -9.06 -13.22
CA ARG A 104 8.03 -7.71 -12.91
C ARG A 104 8.25 -6.70 -14.03
N GLU A 105 9.19 -6.92 -14.92
CA GLU A 105 9.41 -6.07 -16.10
C GLU A 105 8.37 -6.31 -17.20
N ARG A 106 7.58 -7.38 -17.09
CA ARG A 106 6.54 -7.75 -18.05
C ARG A 106 5.16 -7.32 -17.54
N PHE A 107 4.69 -6.15 -17.97
CA PHE A 107 3.47 -5.52 -17.45
C PHE A 107 2.18 -6.29 -17.70
N ILE A 108 2.14 -7.17 -18.70
CA ILE A 108 0.98 -8.00 -19.06
C ILE A 108 1.11 -9.45 -18.56
N ASP A 109 2.19 -9.80 -17.85
CA ASP A 109 2.37 -11.11 -17.24
C ASP A 109 1.55 -11.21 -15.94
N SER A 110 0.78 -12.27 -15.77
CA SER A 110 -0.04 -12.54 -14.58
C SER A 110 0.68 -13.37 -13.52
N TYR A 111 1.97 -13.63 -13.64
CA TYR A 111 2.75 -14.43 -12.68
C TYR A 111 2.21 -15.87 -12.48
N ASP A 112 1.60 -16.44 -13.51
CA ASP A 112 1.00 -17.78 -13.46
C ASP A 112 -0.09 -17.87 -12.36
N GLY A 113 -1.21 -17.20 -12.61
CA GLY A 113 -2.37 -17.16 -11.71
C GLY A 113 -2.47 -15.94 -10.78
N GLY A 114 -1.65 -14.93 -10.99
CA GLY A 114 -1.74 -13.66 -10.27
C GLY A 114 -2.42 -12.54 -11.06
N GLU A 115 -2.08 -11.30 -10.74
CA GLU A 115 -2.64 -10.07 -11.32
C GLU A 115 -1.61 -9.37 -12.19
N THR A 116 -1.99 -8.99 -13.42
CA THR A 116 -1.12 -8.20 -14.29
C THR A 116 -0.93 -6.78 -13.75
N MET A 117 0.21 -6.17 -14.11
CA MET A 117 0.47 -4.77 -13.75
C MET A 117 -0.57 -3.80 -14.33
N LEU A 118 -1.09 -4.08 -15.53
CA LEU A 118 -2.10 -3.23 -16.15
C LEU A 118 -3.44 -3.28 -15.41
N HIS A 119 -3.87 -4.46 -14.94
CA HIS A 119 -5.08 -4.56 -14.12
C HIS A 119 -4.92 -3.86 -12.77
N LEU A 120 -3.76 -4.02 -12.13
CA LEU A 120 -3.43 -3.31 -10.91
C LEU A 120 -3.50 -1.79 -11.11
N ALA A 121 -2.82 -1.27 -12.13
CA ALA A 121 -2.83 0.16 -12.44
C ALA A 121 -4.25 0.67 -12.70
N GLN A 122 -5.03 -0.06 -13.49
CA GLN A 122 -6.41 0.33 -13.81
C GLN A 122 -7.27 0.49 -12.55
N ARG A 123 -7.27 -0.51 -11.63
CA ARG A 123 -8.12 -0.42 -10.43
C ARG A 123 -7.68 0.68 -9.47
N ILE A 124 -6.36 0.94 -9.36
CA ILE A 124 -5.83 1.99 -8.49
C ILE A 124 -6.09 3.37 -9.09
N TYR A 125 -5.85 3.58 -10.39
CA TYR A 125 -6.11 4.86 -11.05
C TYR A 125 -7.60 5.21 -11.00
N ASN A 126 -8.50 4.23 -11.24
CA ASN A 126 -9.94 4.43 -11.09
C ASN A 126 -10.33 4.84 -9.66
N LEU A 127 -9.67 4.28 -8.63
CA LEU A 127 -9.87 4.71 -7.26
C LEU A 127 -9.42 6.16 -7.08
N LEU A 128 -8.20 6.50 -7.51
CA LEU A 128 -7.65 7.86 -7.35
C LEU A 128 -8.49 8.91 -8.07
N ASP A 129 -9.01 8.61 -9.27
CA ASP A 129 -9.92 9.51 -10.00
C ASP A 129 -11.22 9.77 -9.22
N ARG A 130 -11.79 8.73 -8.57
CA ARG A 130 -12.96 8.90 -7.70
C ARG A 130 -12.65 9.77 -6.48
N LEU A 131 -11.50 9.56 -5.84
CA LEU A 131 -11.10 10.34 -4.67
C LEU A 131 -10.82 11.81 -5.03
N LYS A 132 -10.13 12.05 -6.14
CA LYS A 132 -9.85 13.39 -6.69
C LYS A 132 -11.12 14.20 -6.97
N ALA A 133 -12.22 13.52 -7.35
CA ALA A 133 -13.49 14.17 -7.61
C ALA A 133 -14.23 14.65 -6.34
N THR A 134 -13.65 14.42 -5.16
CA THR A 134 -14.19 14.86 -3.86
C THR A 134 -13.36 16.02 -3.30
N ASP A 135 -13.93 16.75 -2.34
CA ASP A 135 -13.20 17.80 -1.58
C ASP A 135 -12.54 17.24 -0.30
N LYS A 136 -12.45 15.91 -0.15
CA LYS A 136 -11.91 15.25 1.04
C LYS A 136 -10.41 14.98 0.90
N THR A 137 -9.72 15.02 2.03
CA THR A 137 -8.36 14.52 2.21
C THR A 137 -8.40 13.10 2.76
N PHE A 138 -7.79 12.16 2.06
CA PHE A 138 -7.77 10.75 2.43
C PHE A 138 -6.39 10.28 2.92
N LEU A 139 -6.40 9.28 3.80
CA LEU A 139 -5.25 8.44 4.08
C LEU A 139 -5.52 7.04 3.52
N LEU A 140 -4.73 6.60 2.56
CA LEU A 140 -4.73 5.21 2.10
C LEU A 140 -3.75 4.40 2.95
N VAL A 141 -4.21 3.28 3.50
CA VAL A 141 -3.36 2.32 4.23
C VAL A 141 -3.32 1.03 3.44
N ALA A 142 -2.19 0.75 2.80
CA ALA A 142 -2.07 -0.36 1.86
C ALA A 142 -0.65 -0.95 1.80
N HIS A 143 -0.13 -1.25 0.63
CA HIS A 143 1.00 -2.14 0.39
C HIS A 143 2.06 -1.51 -0.50
N GLY A 144 3.24 -2.16 -0.58
CA GLY A 144 4.37 -1.63 -1.36
C GLY A 144 4.14 -1.63 -2.88
N GLY A 145 3.44 -2.62 -3.43
CA GLY A 145 3.08 -2.63 -4.85
C GLY A 145 2.07 -1.53 -5.18
N ILE A 146 1.07 -1.34 -4.31
CA ILE A 146 0.09 -0.25 -4.44
C ILE A 146 0.78 1.11 -4.35
N ALA A 147 1.75 1.29 -3.45
CA ALA A 147 2.48 2.55 -3.30
C ALA A 147 3.16 3.00 -4.59
N ARG A 148 3.74 2.07 -5.37
CA ARG A 148 4.36 2.37 -6.67
C ARG A 148 3.36 2.90 -7.68
N VAL A 149 2.20 2.25 -7.76
CA VAL A 149 1.12 2.64 -8.68
C VAL A 149 0.53 3.99 -8.27
N VAL A 150 0.32 4.21 -6.98
CA VAL A 150 -0.12 5.53 -6.49
C VAL A 150 0.92 6.59 -6.83
N HIS A 151 2.21 6.32 -6.61
CA HIS A 151 3.26 7.28 -6.93
C HIS A 151 3.32 7.62 -8.42
N SER A 152 3.16 6.62 -9.32
CA SER A 152 3.13 6.82 -10.76
C SER A 152 1.91 7.58 -11.29
N TYR A 153 0.84 7.71 -10.50
CA TYR A 153 -0.30 8.57 -10.84
C TYR A 153 0.03 10.06 -10.72
N PHE A 154 0.93 10.41 -9.81
CA PHE A 154 1.29 11.81 -9.53
C PHE A 154 2.58 12.25 -10.21
N TYR A 155 3.48 11.31 -10.53
CA TYR A 155 4.81 11.59 -11.05
C TYR A 155 5.17 10.66 -12.20
N ASP A 156 5.73 11.22 -13.26
CA ASP A 156 6.34 10.43 -14.32
C ASP A 156 7.54 9.65 -13.77
N MET A 157 7.67 8.41 -14.17
CA MET A 157 8.74 7.51 -13.73
C MET A 157 9.30 6.72 -14.91
N THR A 158 10.60 6.51 -14.91
CA THR A 158 11.20 5.49 -15.78
C THR A 158 10.85 4.08 -15.23
N ASN A 159 10.98 3.05 -16.06
CA ASN A 159 10.78 1.66 -15.61
C ASN A 159 11.73 1.30 -14.46
N GLU A 160 12.97 1.83 -14.48
CA GLU A 160 13.95 1.61 -13.43
C GLU A 160 13.55 2.28 -12.12
N GLU A 161 13.11 3.54 -12.14
CA GLU A 161 12.60 4.26 -10.98
C GLU A 161 11.40 3.55 -10.38
N TYR A 162 10.45 3.12 -11.22
CA TYR A 162 9.28 2.35 -10.79
C TYR A 162 9.69 1.03 -10.12
N ALA A 163 10.61 0.27 -10.73
CA ALA A 163 11.07 -1.01 -10.18
C ALA A 163 11.80 -0.84 -8.83
N ASN A 164 12.54 0.26 -8.66
CA ASN A 164 13.34 0.55 -7.47
C ASN A 164 12.57 1.32 -6.40
N PHE A 165 11.37 1.85 -6.70
CA PHE A 165 10.58 2.57 -5.71
C PHE A 165 10.24 1.68 -4.51
N LYS A 166 10.56 2.15 -3.32
CA LYS A 166 10.33 1.44 -2.05
C LYS A 166 9.76 2.39 -1.03
N LEU A 167 8.78 1.92 -0.29
CA LEU A 167 8.21 2.59 0.87
C LEU A 167 8.39 1.67 2.08
N GLY A 168 8.96 2.16 3.17
CA GLY A 168 9.17 1.42 4.41
C GLY A 168 7.85 1.12 5.14
N ASN A 169 7.88 0.14 6.06
CA ASN A 169 6.72 -0.16 6.89
C ASN A 169 6.33 1.06 7.73
N CYS A 170 5.04 1.41 7.74
CA CYS A 170 4.48 2.59 8.41
C CYS A 170 5.11 3.93 7.99
N GLU A 171 5.80 3.97 6.85
CA GLU A 171 6.20 5.22 6.21
C GLU A 171 4.99 5.85 5.52
N ILE A 172 4.90 7.19 5.58
CA ILE A 172 3.79 7.97 5.02
C ILE A 172 4.29 8.94 3.96
N LEU A 173 3.59 8.99 2.83
CA LEU A 173 3.79 9.95 1.75
C LEU A 173 2.58 10.89 1.64
N LYS A 174 2.81 12.08 1.11
CA LYS A 174 1.79 13.09 0.84
C LYS A 174 1.80 13.44 -0.63
N TYR A 175 0.62 13.51 -1.23
CA TYR A 175 0.38 13.92 -2.61
C TYR A 175 -0.66 15.04 -2.66
N GLU A 176 -0.60 15.84 -3.70
CA GLU A 176 -1.55 16.92 -3.98
C GLU A 176 -2.27 16.62 -5.30
N PHE A 177 -3.63 16.65 -5.29
CA PHE A 177 -4.45 16.38 -6.48
C PHE A 177 -4.51 17.59 -7.43
#